data_f627d5603856ab6aea269c422f27c3ee
#
_entry.id   f627d5603856ab6aea269c422f27c3ee
#
_cell.length_a   1.000
_cell.length_b   1.000
_cell.length_c   1.000
_cell.angle_alpha   90.00
_cell.angle_beta   90.00
_cell.angle_gamma   90.00
#
_symmetry.space_group_name_H-M   'P 1'
#
loop_
_entity.id
_entity.type
_entity.pdbx_description
1 polymer ?
#
loop_
_entity_poly.entity_id
_entity_poly.type
_entity_poly.pdbx_seq_one_letter_code
_entity_poly.pdbx_strand_id
1 'polypeptide(L)'
;SDYSRDYEVKNHMECQNRSDKYIWSPHDAYFYKGLSELIVDIDRLIYLSLEKIRKDFVFINLNTDSLSEFINRDNEWLSAVKGKQVVLIAARKSEALANYWYYNSDIRGVVYVGLSRDIRKELAYVINGRFLRKDIKKDKITDREMEIIRMTAQGMQPKSIARIENCSVKRLC
;
A
#
# COMPACT_ATOMS: atom_id res chain seq x y z
N SER A 1 -7.27 -8.92 35.73
CA SER A 1 -7.19 -10.12 34.90
C SER A 1 -8.26 -10.22 33.81
N ASP A 2 -9.46 -9.65 33.96
CA ASP A 2 -10.47 -9.61 32.88
C ASP A 2 -10.14 -8.55 31.79
N TYR A 3 -9.43 -7.49 32.16
CA TYR A 3 -9.01 -6.44 31.22
C TYR A 3 -7.99 -6.93 30.17
N SER A 4 -7.11 -7.90 30.50
CA SER A 4 -6.12 -8.40 29.55
C SER A 4 -6.74 -9.36 28.51
N ARG A 5 -7.77 -10.10 28.88
CA ARG A 5 -8.51 -10.98 27.95
C ARG A 5 -9.32 -10.18 26.94
N ASP A 6 -9.97 -9.09 27.39
CA ASP A 6 -10.74 -8.22 26.49
C ASP A 6 -9.83 -7.49 25.49
N TYR A 7 -8.60 -7.17 25.88
CA TYR A 7 -7.62 -6.54 25.00
C TYR A 7 -7.08 -7.51 23.95
N GLU A 8 -6.80 -8.75 24.34
CA GLU A 8 -6.36 -9.81 23.41
C GLU A 8 -7.48 -10.20 22.45
N VAL A 9 -8.71 -10.30 22.91
CA VAL A 9 -9.87 -10.60 22.06
C VAL A 9 -10.15 -9.46 21.08
N LYS A 10 -10.04 -8.19 21.50
CA LYS A 10 -10.18 -7.04 20.62
C LYS A 10 -9.09 -6.98 19.55
N ASN A 11 -7.84 -7.22 19.93
CA ASN A 11 -6.72 -7.26 18.99
C ASN A 11 -6.84 -8.45 18.02
N HIS A 12 -7.35 -9.58 18.46
CA HIS A 12 -7.57 -10.75 17.62
C HIS A 12 -8.75 -10.54 16.65
N MET A 13 -9.82 -9.86 17.09
CA MET A 13 -10.94 -9.47 16.23
C MET A 13 -10.55 -8.37 15.23
N GLU A 14 -9.68 -7.43 15.61
CA GLU A 14 -9.15 -6.43 14.68
C GLU A 14 -8.22 -7.05 13.65
N CYS A 15 -7.41 -8.05 14.01
CA CYS A 15 -6.60 -8.81 13.06
C CYS A 15 -7.44 -9.68 12.11
N GLN A 16 -8.48 -10.34 12.63
CA GLN A 16 -9.39 -11.14 11.79
C GLN A 16 -10.24 -10.24 10.86
N ASN A 17 -10.63 -9.05 11.32
CA ASN A 17 -11.35 -8.08 10.49
C ASN A 17 -10.49 -7.49 9.36
N ARG A 18 -9.17 -7.49 9.46
CA ARG A 18 -8.27 -7.06 8.38
C ARG A 18 -8.19 -8.06 7.23
N SER A 19 -8.27 -9.36 7.49
CA SER A 19 -8.18 -10.39 6.46
C SER A 19 -9.41 -10.46 5.55
N ASP A 20 -10.58 -10.01 6.04
CA ASP A 20 -11.83 -10.03 5.29
C ASP A 20 -12.14 -8.71 4.56
N LYS A 21 -11.40 -7.64 4.87
CA LYS A 21 -11.57 -6.35 4.20
C LYS A 21 -10.74 -6.27 2.94
N TYR A 22 -11.38 -5.96 1.84
CA TYR A 22 -10.70 -5.78 0.55
C TYR A 22 -10.12 -4.36 0.35
N ILE A 23 -10.42 -3.42 1.24
CA ILE A 23 -9.85 -2.06 1.25
C ILE A 23 -9.10 -1.85 2.56
N TRP A 24 -7.80 -1.68 2.47
CA TRP A 24 -6.92 -1.41 3.59
C TRP A 24 -6.65 0.08 3.69
N SER A 25 -7.41 0.73 4.54
CA SER A 25 -7.28 2.13 4.91
C SER A 25 -7.39 2.24 6.43
N PRO A 26 -6.37 1.79 7.18
CA PRO A 26 -6.43 1.85 8.63
C PRO A 26 -6.65 3.30 9.04
N HIS A 27 -7.68 3.55 9.83
CA HIS A 27 -8.06 4.85 10.37
C HIS A 27 -8.68 5.86 9.39
N ASP A 28 -8.91 5.52 8.12
CA ASP A 28 -9.56 6.40 7.15
C ASP A 28 -10.89 5.82 6.64
N ALA A 29 -11.96 6.10 7.38
CA ALA A 29 -13.31 5.67 7.01
C ALA A 29 -13.83 6.36 5.74
N TYR A 30 -13.40 7.59 5.48
CA TYR A 30 -13.79 8.34 4.27
C TYR A 30 -13.17 7.72 3.02
N PHE A 31 -11.91 7.33 3.10
CA PHE A 31 -11.25 6.63 2.00
C PHE A 31 -11.95 5.31 1.69
N TYR A 32 -12.24 4.52 2.72
CA TYR A 32 -12.96 3.25 2.57
C TYR A 32 -14.31 3.46 1.86
N LYS A 33 -15.10 4.41 2.34
CA LYS A 33 -16.40 4.73 1.77
C LYS A 33 -16.25 5.23 0.32
N GLY A 34 -15.36 6.17 0.08
CA GLY A 34 -15.14 6.76 -1.24
C GLY A 34 -14.69 5.73 -2.27
N LEU A 35 -13.74 4.87 -1.93
CA LEU A 35 -13.26 3.84 -2.84
C LEU A 35 -14.31 2.75 -3.09
N SER A 36 -15.02 2.30 -2.06
CA SER A 36 -16.08 1.29 -2.23
C SER A 36 -17.21 1.79 -3.12
N GLU A 37 -17.62 3.04 -2.97
CA GLU A 37 -18.61 3.67 -3.84
C GLU A 37 -18.08 3.83 -5.27
N LEU A 38 -16.81 4.20 -5.42
CA LEU A 38 -16.17 4.33 -6.73
C LEU A 38 -16.12 2.98 -7.48
N ILE A 39 -15.80 1.90 -6.82
CA ILE A 39 -15.77 0.56 -7.41
C ILE A 39 -17.16 0.15 -7.89
N VAL A 40 -18.21 0.43 -7.13
CA VAL A 40 -19.59 0.20 -7.55
C VAL A 40 -19.93 1.06 -8.78
N ASP A 41 -19.51 2.32 -8.79
CA ASP A 41 -19.80 3.30 -9.84
C ASP A 41 -19.17 2.91 -11.19
N ILE A 42 -18.01 2.26 -11.16
CA ILE A 42 -17.30 1.81 -12.37
C ILE A 42 -17.67 0.38 -12.82
N ASP A 43 -18.69 -0.22 -12.25
CA ASP A 43 -19.08 -1.61 -12.54
C ASP A 43 -19.20 -1.90 -14.04
N ARG A 44 -19.68 -0.94 -14.82
CA ARG A 44 -19.78 -1.07 -16.28
C ARG A 44 -18.45 -1.03 -17.03
N LEU A 45 -17.38 -0.55 -16.39
CA LEU A 45 -16.04 -0.43 -16.97
C LEU A 45 -15.17 -1.64 -16.66
N ILE A 46 -15.57 -2.49 -15.75
CA ILE A 46 -14.81 -3.64 -15.27
C ILE A 46 -15.42 -4.95 -15.71
N TYR A 47 -14.56 -5.93 -16.00
CA TYR A 47 -14.97 -7.26 -16.50
C TYR A 47 -15.23 -8.27 -15.37
N LEU A 48 -14.84 -7.93 -14.15
CA LEU A 48 -15.00 -8.78 -12.97
C LEU A 48 -16.25 -8.37 -12.19
N SER A 49 -16.94 -9.35 -11.61
CA SER A 49 -18.05 -9.05 -10.70
C SER A 49 -17.56 -8.40 -9.41
N LEU A 50 -18.41 -7.61 -8.79
CA LEU A 50 -18.13 -6.96 -7.50
C LEU A 50 -17.81 -7.99 -6.40
N GLU A 51 -18.52 -9.12 -6.41
CA GLU A 51 -18.29 -10.24 -5.49
C GLU A 51 -16.87 -10.80 -5.65
N LYS A 52 -16.41 -11.02 -6.89
CA LYS A 52 -15.06 -11.50 -7.17
C LYS A 52 -14.00 -10.49 -6.74
N ILE A 53 -14.23 -9.20 -6.95
CA ILE A 53 -13.31 -8.14 -6.50
C ILE A 53 -13.18 -8.15 -4.98
N ARG A 54 -14.29 -8.21 -4.26
CA ARG A 54 -14.28 -8.27 -2.79
C ARG A 54 -13.55 -9.49 -2.24
N LYS A 55 -13.63 -10.61 -2.95
CA LYS A 55 -13.01 -11.87 -2.54
C LYS A 55 -11.52 -11.93 -2.86
N ASP A 56 -11.13 -11.51 -4.06
CA ASP A 56 -9.79 -11.77 -4.61
C ASP A 56 -8.87 -10.56 -4.59
N PHE A 57 -9.37 -9.35 -4.37
CA PHE A 57 -8.61 -8.10 -4.41
C PHE A 57 -8.33 -7.53 -3.03
N VAL A 58 -7.21 -6.85 -2.91
CA VAL A 58 -6.91 -5.95 -1.79
C VAL A 58 -6.44 -4.61 -2.35
N PHE A 59 -7.13 -3.54 -1.98
CA PHE A 59 -6.77 -2.16 -2.32
C PHE A 59 -6.10 -1.53 -1.12
N ILE A 60 -4.88 -1.08 -1.28
CA ILE A 60 -4.06 -0.54 -0.19
C ILE A 60 -3.89 0.96 -0.38
N ASN A 61 -4.36 1.73 0.60
CA ASN A 61 -4.16 3.16 0.64
C ASN A 61 -2.77 3.49 1.19
N LEU A 62 -1.87 3.94 0.33
CA LEU A 62 -0.54 4.40 0.70
C LEU A 62 -0.55 5.91 0.97
N ASN A 63 -1.27 6.33 2.00
CA ASN A 63 -1.22 7.71 2.47
C ASN A 63 -0.08 7.91 3.47
N THR A 64 0.19 9.17 3.81
CA THR A 64 1.30 9.53 4.70
C THR A 64 1.18 8.90 6.09
N ASP A 65 -0.04 8.77 6.61
CA ASP A 65 -0.28 8.26 7.97
C ASP A 65 -0.09 6.74 8.07
N SER A 66 -0.44 6.00 7.02
CA SER A 66 -0.30 4.54 6.99
C SER A 66 1.06 4.08 6.46
N LEU A 67 1.81 4.96 5.80
CA LEU A 67 3.02 4.59 5.09
C LEU A 67 4.12 4.05 6.02
N SER A 68 4.31 4.66 7.19
CA SER A 68 5.28 4.23 8.19
C SER A 68 5.00 2.81 8.68
N GLU A 69 3.75 2.43 8.81
CA GLU A 69 3.35 1.08 9.22
C GLU A 69 3.77 0.03 8.18
N PHE A 70 3.60 0.30 6.90
CA PHE A 70 4.05 -0.58 5.82
C PHE A 70 5.58 -0.67 5.73
N ILE A 71 6.27 0.43 5.93
CA ILE A 71 7.74 0.48 5.89
C ILE A 71 8.34 -0.27 7.10
N ASN A 72 7.80 -0.08 8.30
CA ASN A 72 8.34 -0.65 9.54
C ASN A 72 8.20 -2.18 9.62
N ARG A 73 7.22 -2.75 8.97
CA ARG A 73 6.94 -4.19 9.03
C ARG A 73 7.71 -5.03 8.02
N ASP A 74 8.73 -4.48 7.40
CA ASP A 74 9.69 -5.20 6.57
C ASP A 74 9.06 -6.18 5.57
N ASN A 75 8.04 -5.72 4.83
CA ASN A 75 7.25 -6.50 3.88
C ASN A 75 6.36 -7.61 4.50
N GLU A 76 6.17 -7.66 5.80
CA GLU A 76 5.22 -8.60 6.44
C GLU A 76 3.80 -8.47 5.86
N TRP A 77 3.39 -7.26 5.52
CA TRP A 77 2.08 -7.02 4.92
C TRP A 77 1.90 -7.74 3.57
N LEU A 78 2.98 -7.95 2.82
CA LEU A 78 2.95 -8.71 1.56
C LEU A 78 2.59 -10.18 1.80
N SER A 79 3.06 -10.76 2.90
CA SER A 79 2.69 -12.12 3.30
C SER A 79 1.21 -12.23 3.65
N ALA A 80 0.65 -11.20 4.29
CA ALA A 80 -0.76 -11.17 4.67
C ALA A 80 -1.70 -11.09 3.45
N VAL A 81 -1.23 -10.58 2.32
CA VAL A 81 -2.01 -10.46 1.07
C VAL A 81 -1.63 -11.51 0.02
N LYS A 82 -0.84 -12.50 0.39
CA LYS A 82 -0.43 -13.57 -0.52
C LYS A 82 -1.65 -14.27 -1.13
N GLY A 83 -1.65 -14.41 -2.45
CA GLY A 83 -2.76 -15.00 -3.20
C GLY A 83 -3.88 -14.02 -3.55
N LYS A 84 -3.79 -12.76 -3.10
CA LYS A 84 -4.71 -11.69 -3.48
C LYS A 84 -4.16 -10.86 -4.64
N GLN A 85 -5.07 -10.23 -5.37
CA GLN A 85 -4.74 -9.22 -6.38
C GLN A 85 -4.56 -7.88 -5.67
N VAL A 86 -3.31 -7.43 -5.53
CA VAL A 86 -2.99 -6.23 -4.76
C VAL A 86 -2.97 -5.01 -5.68
N VAL A 87 -3.75 -3.99 -5.34
CA VAL A 87 -3.78 -2.69 -6.00
C VAL A 87 -3.32 -1.62 -5.00
N LEU A 88 -2.28 -0.89 -5.35
CA LEU A 88 -1.78 0.21 -4.54
C LEU A 88 -2.44 1.52 -4.97
N ILE A 89 -2.96 2.27 -4.01
CA ILE A 89 -3.50 3.61 -4.22
C ILE A 89 -2.49 4.60 -3.63
N ALA A 90 -1.85 5.37 -4.49
CA ALA A 90 -0.71 6.21 -4.11
C ALA A 90 -0.99 7.69 -4.38
N ALA A 91 -0.86 8.50 -3.34
CA ALA A 91 -0.74 9.94 -3.47
C ALA A 91 0.65 10.32 -3.99
N ARG A 92 0.81 11.57 -4.45
CA ARG A 92 2.06 12.05 -5.05
C ARG A 92 3.31 11.77 -4.20
N LYS A 93 3.19 11.91 -2.88
CA LYS A 93 4.31 11.69 -1.95
C LYS A 93 4.71 10.23 -1.81
N SER A 94 3.84 9.30 -2.12
CA SER A 94 4.06 7.86 -1.97
C SER A 94 4.27 7.12 -3.28
N GLU A 95 4.28 7.82 -4.43
CA GLU A 95 4.41 7.21 -5.75
C GLU A 95 5.70 6.39 -5.90
N ALA A 96 6.83 6.93 -5.49
CA ALA A 96 8.12 6.25 -5.62
C ALA A 96 8.18 4.95 -4.80
N LEU A 97 7.60 4.93 -3.62
CA LEU A 97 7.46 3.73 -2.79
C LEU A 97 6.51 2.70 -3.40
N ALA A 98 5.37 3.15 -3.92
CA ALA A 98 4.42 2.28 -4.61
C ALA A 98 5.08 1.61 -5.81
N ASN A 99 5.86 2.36 -6.58
CA ASN A 99 6.61 1.86 -7.72
C ASN A 99 7.67 0.85 -7.31
N TYR A 100 8.36 1.07 -6.19
CA TYR A 100 9.31 0.12 -5.63
C TYR A 100 8.63 -1.22 -5.32
N TRP A 101 7.50 -1.23 -4.62
CA TRP A 101 6.78 -2.47 -4.31
C TRP A 101 6.19 -3.13 -5.57
N TYR A 102 5.73 -2.34 -6.53
CA TYR A 102 5.28 -2.90 -7.81
C TYR A 102 6.37 -3.71 -8.51
N TYR A 103 7.61 -3.19 -8.54
CA TYR A 103 8.75 -3.88 -9.18
C TYR A 103 9.26 -5.09 -8.39
N ASN A 104 9.15 -5.07 -7.08
CA ASN A 104 9.76 -6.07 -6.20
C ASN A 104 8.75 -7.07 -5.60
N SER A 105 7.48 -6.94 -5.92
CA SER A 105 6.42 -7.77 -5.35
C SER A 105 5.37 -8.09 -6.41
N ASP A 106 4.47 -9.00 -6.08
CA ASP A 106 3.34 -9.35 -6.95
C ASP A 106 2.20 -8.34 -6.75
N ILE A 107 2.29 -7.23 -7.43
CA ILE A 107 1.32 -6.13 -7.40
C ILE A 107 0.63 -6.02 -8.76
N ARG A 108 -0.70 -5.99 -8.75
CA ARG A 108 -1.50 -5.90 -9.97
C ARG A 108 -1.35 -4.54 -10.65
N GLY A 109 -1.24 -3.48 -9.89
CA GLY A 109 -1.04 -2.15 -10.43
C GLY A 109 -1.08 -1.06 -9.38
N VAL A 110 -0.83 0.16 -9.83
CA VAL A 110 -0.82 1.37 -9.02
C VAL A 110 -1.81 2.37 -9.59
N VAL A 111 -2.70 2.90 -8.74
CA VAL A 111 -3.59 4.01 -9.07
C VAL A 111 -3.01 5.27 -8.42
N TYR A 112 -2.69 6.26 -9.24
CA TYR A 112 -2.11 7.53 -8.80
C TYR A 112 -3.22 8.55 -8.54
N VAL A 113 -3.30 9.08 -7.33
CA VAL A 113 -4.34 10.00 -6.87
C VAL A 113 -3.81 11.43 -6.80
N GLY A 114 -4.67 12.40 -7.10
CA GLY A 114 -4.35 13.83 -6.93
C GLY A 114 -3.77 14.52 -8.16
N LEU A 115 -3.61 13.83 -9.28
CA LEU A 115 -3.40 14.42 -10.58
C LEU A 115 -4.76 14.59 -11.25
N SER A 116 -4.91 15.58 -12.14
CA SER A 116 -6.16 15.83 -12.88
C SER A 116 -6.47 14.73 -13.90
N ARG A 117 -6.53 13.48 -13.43
CA ARG A 117 -6.79 12.28 -14.22
C ARG A 117 -8.14 11.70 -13.87
N ASP A 118 -8.71 11.00 -14.80
CA ASP A 118 -9.91 10.22 -14.55
C ASP A 118 -9.58 8.98 -13.73
N ILE A 119 -9.69 9.11 -12.43
CA ILE A 119 -9.42 8.01 -11.47
C ILE A 119 -10.29 6.78 -11.75
N ARG A 120 -11.49 6.96 -12.28
CA ARG A 120 -12.40 5.86 -12.63
C ARG A 120 -11.81 4.98 -13.71
N LYS A 121 -11.30 5.58 -14.77
CA LYS A 121 -10.63 4.87 -15.87
C LYS A 121 -9.33 4.21 -15.42
N GLU A 122 -8.51 4.88 -14.61
CA GLU A 122 -7.28 4.31 -14.07
C GLU A 122 -7.57 3.10 -13.18
N LEU A 123 -8.55 3.20 -12.32
CA LEU A 123 -8.97 2.10 -11.44
C LEU A 123 -9.52 0.91 -12.25
N ALA A 124 -10.39 1.15 -13.21
CA ALA A 124 -10.91 0.12 -14.10
C ALA A 124 -9.78 -0.56 -14.89
N TYR A 125 -8.83 0.20 -15.38
CA TYR A 125 -7.67 -0.28 -16.12
C TYR A 125 -6.83 -1.26 -15.29
N VAL A 126 -6.55 -0.92 -14.04
CA VAL A 126 -5.82 -1.79 -13.10
C VAL A 126 -6.65 -3.04 -12.74
N ILE A 127 -7.92 -2.88 -12.42
CA ILE A 127 -8.83 -3.99 -12.09
C ILE A 127 -8.91 -4.99 -13.26
N ASN A 128 -8.98 -4.49 -14.48
CA ASN A 128 -9.02 -5.32 -15.68
C ASN A 128 -7.68 -5.98 -16.04
N GLY A 129 -6.63 -5.77 -15.25
CA GLY A 129 -5.33 -6.40 -15.45
C GLY A 129 -4.51 -5.81 -16.60
N ARG A 130 -4.79 -4.59 -17.00
CA ARG A 130 -4.12 -3.90 -18.13
C ARG A 130 -2.91 -3.05 -17.72
N PHE A 131 -2.68 -2.88 -16.42
CA PHE A 131 -1.55 -2.10 -15.93
C PHE A 131 -0.22 -2.83 -16.22
N LEU A 132 0.72 -2.11 -16.82
CA LEU A 132 2.02 -2.62 -17.23
C LEU A 132 3.15 -1.75 -16.68
N ARG A 133 4.38 -2.24 -16.70
CA ARG A 133 5.57 -1.49 -16.25
C ARG A 133 5.72 -0.13 -16.91
N LYS A 134 5.34 0.00 -18.19
CA LYS A 134 5.35 1.28 -18.92
C LYS A 134 4.40 2.33 -18.34
N ASP A 135 3.42 1.91 -17.53
CA ASP A 135 2.44 2.80 -16.90
C ASP A 135 2.95 3.45 -15.62
N ILE A 136 4.12 3.06 -15.15
CA ILE A 136 4.79 3.67 -14.00
C ILE A 136 5.14 5.12 -14.31
N LYS A 137 4.62 6.06 -13.49
CA LYS A 137 4.70 7.50 -13.73
C LYS A 137 6.00 8.15 -13.28
N LYS A 138 6.70 7.54 -12.33
CA LYS A 138 7.95 8.03 -11.77
C LYS A 138 8.95 6.91 -11.60
N ASP A 139 10.21 7.29 -11.42
CA ASP A 139 11.24 6.36 -11.04
C ASP A 139 10.92 5.70 -9.70
N LYS A 140 11.33 4.47 -9.55
CA LYS A 140 11.28 3.75 -8.29
C LYS A 140 12.48 4.12 -7.42
N ILE A 141 12.35 3.95 -6.12
CA ILE A 141 13.50 4.01 -5.21
C ILE A 141 14.35 2.74 -5.36
N THR A 142 15.65 2.87 -5.14
CA THR A 142 16.58 1.74 -5.16
C THR A 142 16.45 0.89 -3.88
N ASP A 143 16.95 -0.33 -3.90
CA ASP A 143 17.01 -1.20 -2.71
C ASP A 143 17.78 -0.55 -1.56
N ARG A 144 18.86 0.14 -1.89
CA ARG A 144 19.67 0.90 -0.91
C ARG A 144 18.90 2.07 -0.31
N GLU A 145 18.21 2.85 -1.13
CA GLU A 145 17.34 3.94 -0.66
C GLU A 145 16.22 3.42 0.22
N MET A 146 15.61 2.28 -0.14
CA MET A 146 14.58 1.64 0.68
C MET A 146 15.12 1.21 2.04
N GLU A 147 16.33 0.67 2.10
CA GLU A 147 16.97 0.29 3.36
C GLU A 147 17.21 1.49 4.27
N ILE A 148 17.67 2.61 3.70
CA ILE A 148 17.83 3.88 4.43
C ILE A 148 16.48 4.38 4.96
N ILE A 149 15.43 4.31 4.15
CA ILE A 149 14.06 4.69 4.56
C ILE A 149 13.59 3.83 5.75
N ARG A 150 13.81 2.51 5.69
CA ARG A 150 13.44 1.60 6.79
C ARG A 150 14.18 1.94 8.08
N MET A 151 15.49 2.14 8.01
CA MET A 151 16.29 2.50 9.17
C MET A 151 15.85 3.85 9.77
N THR A 152 15.56 4.83 8.92
CA THR A 152 15.04 6.13 9.36
C THR A 152 13.67 6.00 10.03
N ALA A 153 12.78 5.19 9.45
CA ALA A 153 11.46 4.94 10.00
C ALA A 153 11.50 4.20 11.36
N GLN A 154 12.54 3.40 11.59
CA GLN A 154 12.82 2.76 12.88
C GLN A 154 13.45 3.70 13.93
N GLY A 155 13.64 4.97 13.60
CA GLY A 155 14.20 5.97 14.49
C GLY A 155 15.73 5.98 14.57
N MET A 156 16.42 5.31 13.66
CA MET A 156 17.87 5.28 13.62
C MET A 156 18.45 6.64 13.22
N GLN A 157 19.50 7.07 13.92
CA GLN A 157 20.15 8.36 13.64
C GLN A 157 20.96 8.32 12.32
N PRO A 158 21.07 9.46 11.59
CA PRO A 158 21.80 9.50 10.32
C PRO A 158 23.24 8.98 10.41
N LYS A 159 23.96 9.27 11.50
CA LYS A 159 25.32 8.75 11.74
C LYS A 159 25.38 7.23 11.79
N SER A 160 24.39 6.60 12.45
CA SER A 160 24.30 5.15 12.56
C SER A 160 23.96 4.51 11.21
N ILE A 161 23.05 5.12 10.45
CA ILE A 161 22.71 4.68 9.10
C ILE A 161 23.91 4.76 8.17
N ALA A 162 24.63 5.89 8.18
CA ALA A 162 25.83 6.09 7.37
C ALA A 162 26.92 5.05 7.68
N ARG A 163 27.06 4.66 8.95
CA ARG A 163 28.02 3.64 9.39
C ARG A 163 27.65 2.25 8.86
N ILE A 164 26.37 1.86 8.92
CA ILE A 164 25.86 0.58 8.45
C ILE A 164 25.98 0.47 6.94
N GLU A 165 25.57 1.53 6.22
CA GLU A 165 25.57 1.57 4.76
C GLU A 165 26.94 1.94 4.16
N ASN A 166 27.94 2.15 5.00
CA ASN A 166 29.27 2.62 4.59
C ASN A 166 29.20 3.91 3.75
N CYS A 167 28.29 4.81 4.10
CA CYS A 167 28.03 6.08 3.41
C CYS A 167 28.51 7.25 4.27
N SER A 168 28.83 8.40 3.62
CA SER A 168 29.06 9.64 4.35
C SER A 168 27.72 10.26 4.76
N VAL A 169 27.68 10.95 5.93
CA VAL A 169 26.50 11.67 6.42
C VAL A 169 26.00 12.71 5.40
N LYS A 170 26.88 13.27 4.60
CA LYS A 170 26.54 14.24 3.55
C LYS A 170 25.65 13.66 2.44
N ARG A 171 25.69 12.35 2.21
CA ARG A 171 24.84 11.69 1.21
C ARG A 171 23.43 11.41 1.73
N LEU A 172 23.23 11.45 3.04
CA LEU A 172 21.93 11.20 3.67
C LEU A 172 21.12 12.49 3.90
N CYS A 173 21.77 13.61 3.76
CA CYS A 173 21.14 14.93 3.90
C CYS A 173 20.65 15.46 2.51
#